data_e7533873638289ec25c200a6c73bfb53
#
_entry.id   e7533873638289ec25c200a6c73bfb53
#
_cell.length_a   1.000
_cell.length_b   1.000
_cell.length_c   1.000
_cell.angle_alpha   90.00
_cell.angle_beta   90.00
_cell.angle_gamma   90.00
#
_symmetry.space_group_name_H-M   'P 1'
#
loop_
_entity.id
_entity.type
_entity.pdbx_description
1 polymer ?
#
loop_
_entity_poly.entity_id
_entity_poly.type
_entity_poly.pdbx_seq_one_letter_code
_entity_poly.pdbx_strand_id
1 'polypeptide(L)'
;MKKISLYVFLSLMFCNVSFGGILSEVLKKFEKTSTGCIEGDCENGYGVFAYENGDKYVGEWKNNKSHGQGTITLKNGETYSGQWKNATPHGQGTYKFFNGDKYVGEWKEWNFHGQGTYIYSDGKSDKGIYKNGELVESN
;
A
#
# COMPACT_ATOMS: atom_id res chain seq x y z
N MET A 1 11.83 22.90 11.33
CA MET A 1 10.42 22.57 11.05
C MET A 1 9.64 23.87 10.97
N LYS A 2 9.37 24.36 9.78
CA LYS A 2 8.56 25.59 9.58
C LYS A 2 7.17 25.16 9.16
N LYS A 3 6.19 25.35 10.06
CA LYS A 3 4.76 25.22 9.74
C LYS A 3 4.42 26.30 8.74
N ILE A 4 4.16 25.95 7.49
CA ILE A 4 3.63 26.89 6.51
C ILE A 4 2.15 27.03 6.84
N SER A 5 1.81 28.21 7.34
CA SER A 5 0.47 28.58 7.81
C SER A 5 -0.55 28.53 6.66
N LEU A 6 -1.69 27.91 6.90
CA LEU A 6 -2.85 27.81 6.01
C LEU A 6 -3.44 29.18 5.57
N TYR A 7 -2.93 30.29 6.14
CA TYR A 7 -3.42 31.64 5.88
C TYR A 7 -2.92 32.27 4.57
N VAL A 8 -1.92 31.68 3.90
CA VAL A 8 -1.40 32.20 2.62
C VAL A 8 -2.36 31.90 1.44
N PHE A 9 -3.31 30.96 1.60
CA PHE A 9 -4.24 30.57 0.54
C PHE A 9 -5.46 31.47 0.37
N LEU A 10 -5.78 32.32 1.37
CA LEU A 10 -7.02 33.12 1.32
C LEU A 10 -6.86 34.55 0.75
N SER A 11 -5.62 35.03 0.58
CA SER A 11 -5.39 36.42 0.10
C SER A 11 -5.13 36.56 -1.39
N LEU A 12 -5.09 35.45 -2.15
CA LEU A 12 -4.82 35.45 -3.60
C LEU A 12 -6.08 35.36 -4.49
N MET A 13 -7.29 35.43 -3.91
CA MET A 13 -8.54 35.29 -4.65
C MET A 13 -9.06 36.58 -5.29
N PHE A 14 -8.38 37.72 -5.16
CA PHE A 14 -8.83 38.98 -5.73
C PHE A 14 -7.74 39.71 -6.50
N CYS A 15 -7.25 39.13 -7.57
CA CYS A 15 -6.59 39.91 -8.61
C CYS A 15 -6.77 39.22 -9.98
N ASN A 16 -7.62 39.78 -10.81
CA ASN A 16 -7.82 39.42 -12.20
C ASN A 16 -6.54 39.73 -13.00
N VAL A 17 -5.59 38.81 -13.03
CA VAL A 17 -4.48 38.80 -13.99
C VAL A 17 -4.39 37.42 -14.57
N SER A 18 -4.28 37.33 -15.89
CA SER A 18 -4.13 36.15 -16.72
C SER A 18 -2.96 35.25 -16.25
N PHE A 19 -3.22 34.40 -15.25
CA PHE A 19 -2.25 33.54 -14.59
C PHE A 19 -2.38 32.05 -14.99
N GLY A 20 -2.96 31.77 -16.16
CA GLY A 20 -3.23 30.41 -16.62
C GLY A 20 -1.98 29.52 -16.83
N GLY A 21 -0.81 30.10 -17.03
CA GLY A 21 0.44 29.34 -17.27
C GLY A 21 1.23 29.00 -16.00
N ILE A 22 1.27 29.93 -15.05
CA ILE A 22 2.11 29.78 -13.84
C ILE A 22 1.44 28.88 -12.80
N LEU A 23 0.10 28.92 -12.69
CA LEU A 23 -0.64 28.04 -11.80
C LEU A 23 -0.56 26.56 -12.23
N SER A 24 -0.53 26.28 -13.53
CA SER A 24 -0.38 24.90 -14.04
C SER A 24 1.02 24.32 -13.76
N GLU A 25 2.07 25.14 -13.82
CA GLU A 25 3.43 24.70 -13.46
C GLU A 25 3.61 24.56 -11.95
N VAL A 26 3.01 25.45 -11.15
CA VAL A 26 3.05 25.35 -9.69
C VAL A 26 2.23 24.14 -9.23
N LEU A 27 1.05 23.88 -9.78
CA LEU A 27 0.25 22.70 -9.48
C LEU A 27 0.95 21.40 -9.92
N LYS A 28 1.60 21.35 -11.11
CA LYS A 28 2.45 20.22 -11.53
C LYS A 28 3.63 19.98 -10.60
N LYS A 29 4.14 21.00 -9.94
CA LYS A 29 5.23 20.88 -8.95
C LYS A 29 4.73 20.38 -7.60
N PHE A 30 3.43 20.52 -7.28
CA PHE A 30 2.78 19.96 -6.10
C PHE A 30 2.23 18.55 -6.33
N GLU A 31 2.02 18.13 -7.58
CA GLU A 31 1.67 16.74 -7.96
C GLU A 31 2.89 15.81 -8.10
N LYS A 32 4.08 16.25 -7.71
CA LYS A 32 5.19 15.33 -7.53
C LYS A 32 4.84 14.46 -6.32
N THR A 33 4.20 13.33 -6.57
CA THR A 33 4.06 12.26 -5.58
C THR A 33 5.44 12.03 -4.99
N SER A 34 5.62 12.44 -3.73
CA SER A 34 6.89 12.21 -3.03
C SER A 34 7.09 10.71 -2.94
N THR A 35 8.11 10.21 -3.61
CA THR A 35 8.55 8.82 -3.51
C THR A 35 9.52 8.66 -2.35
N GLY A 36 9.59 7.46 -1.79
CA GLY A 36 10.41 7.18 -0.63
C GLY A 36 9.61 7.15 0.68
N CYS A 37 10.30 7.28 1.79
CA CYS A 37 9.65 7.40 3.10
C CYS A 37 9.01 8.77 3.22
N ILE A 38 7.68 8.79 3.25
CA ILE A 38 6.88 10.03 3.28
C ILE A 38 6.38 10.37 4.68
N GLU A 39 6.36 9.40 5.59
CA GLU A 39 5.94 9.58 6.98
C GLU A 39 6.56 8.49 7.88
N GLY A 40 6.91 8.85 9.12
CA GLY A 40 7.41 7.94 10.14
C GLY A 40 8.85 7.49 9.95
N ASP A 41 9.15 6.27 10.39
CA ASP A 41 10.47 5.64 10.34
C ASP A 41 10.42 4.38 9.44
N CYS A 42 10.91 4.51 8.22
CA CYS A 42 10.99 3.42 7.25
C CYS A 42 12.32 2.65 7.32
N GLU A 43 13.09 2.83 8.38
CA GLU A 43 14.32 2.07 8.64
C GLU A 43 14.12 1.02 9.72
N ASN A 44 13.69 1.44 10.93
CA ASN A 44 13.54 0.58 12.10
C ASN A 44 12.36 1.00 12.99
N GLY A 45 11.18 1.22 12.42
CA GLY A 45 10.03 1.70 13.15
C GLY A 45 8.73 1.45 12.40
N TYR A 46 7.79 2.38 12.52
CA TYR A 46 6.55 2.38 11.77
C TYR A 46 6.55 3.56 10.79
N GLY A 47 6.30 3.29 9.53
CA GLY A 47 6.39 4.33 8.51
C GLY A 47 5.52 4.08 7.28
N VAL A 48 5.43 5.12 6.47
CA VAL A 48 4.71 5.13 5.19
C VAL A 48 5.69 5.35 4.07
N PHE A 49 5.76 4.41 3.14
CA PHE A 49 6.64 4.47 1.98
C PHE A 49 5.85 4.47 0.68
N ALA A 50 6.14 5.43 -0.19
CA ALA A 50 5.59 5.50 -1.54
C ALA A 50 6.63 5.06 -2.56
N TYR A 51 6.31 4.03 -3.34
CA TYR A 51 7.16 3.50 -4.39
C TYR A 51 6.99 4.28 -5.71
N GLU A 52 8.03 4.32 -6.53
CA GLU A 52 8.01 5.00 -7.84
C GLU A 52 6.97 4.43 -8.81
N ASN A 53 6.63 3.14 -8.67
CA ASN A 53 5.61 2.47 -9.47
C ASN A 53 4.17 2.86 -9.08
N GLY A 54 3.99 3.63 -8.01
CA GLY A 54 2.69 4.06 -7.48
C GLY A 54 2.11 3.18 -6.37
N ASP A 55 2.83 2.15 -5.93
CA ASP A 55 2.45 1.37 -4.76
C ASP A 55 2.74 2.14 -3.47
N LYS A 56 2.06 1.78 -2.38
CA LYS A 56 2.23 2.40 -1.07
C LYS A 56 2.24 1.35 0.03
N TYR A 57 3.27 1.36 0.87
CA TYR A 57 3.34 0.51 2.05
C TYR A 57 3.16 1.35 3.32
N VAL A 58 2.38 0.81 4.26
CA VAL A 58 2.17 1.38 5.60
C VAL A 58 2.37 0.25 6.60
N GLY A 59 3.32 0.37 7.50
CA GLY A 59 3.57 -0.68 8.47
C GLY A 59 4.93 -0.59 9.15
N GLU A 60 5.30 -1.70 9.75
CA GLU A 60 6.56 -1.85 10.48
C GLU A 60 7.74 -2.07 9.52
N TRP A 61 8.88 -1.55 9.92
CA TRP A 61 10.15 -1.61 9.19
C TRP A 61 11.28 -2.13 10.08
N LYS A 62 12.17 -2.90 9.48
CA LYS A 62 13.40 -3.36 10.12
C LYS A 62 14.53 -3.44 9.10
N ASN A 63 15.63 -2.75 9.38
CA ASN A 63 16.80 -2.68 8.48
C ASN A 63 16.40 -2.28 7.05
N ASN A 64 15.61 -1.21 6.90
CA ASN A 64 15.08 -0.69 5.63
C ASN A 64 14.21 -1.69 4.83
N LYS A 65 13.62 -2.69 5.51
CA LYS A 65 12.72 -3.68 4.89
C LYS A 65 11.39 -3.71 5.61
N SER A 66 10.30 -3.84 4.88
CA SER A 66 9.00 -4.13 5.48
C SER A 66 9.08 -5.39 6.33
N HIS A 67 8.57 -5.30 7.55
CA HIS A 67 8.64 -6.34 8.58
C HIS A 67 7.41 -6.26 9.48
N GLY A 68 7.19 -7.24 10.37
CA GLY A 68 6.09 -7.21 11.34
C GLY A 68 4.73 -7.10 10.67
N GLN A 69 3.90 -6.17 11.11
CA GLN A 69 2.56 -5.92 10.54
C GLN A 69 2.60 -4.77 9.54
N GLY A 70 1.92 -4.94 8.41
CA GLY A 70 1.83 -3.88 7.43
C GLY A 70 0.85 -4.15 6.30
N THR A 71 0.55 -3.08 5.57
CA THR A 71 -0.35 -3.10 4.41
C THR A 71 0.34 -2.47 3.21
N ILE A 72 0.38 -3.20 2.10
CA ILE A 72 0.70 -2.60 0.81
C ILE A 72 -0.58 -2.39 0.00
N THR A 73 -0.68 -1.23 -0.62
CA THR A 73 -1.69 -0.93 -1.63
C THR A 73 -0.97 -0.78 -2.95
N LEU A 74 -1.33 -1.61 -3.91
CA LEU A 74 -0.78 -1.57 -5.26
C LEU A 74 -1.47 -0.49 -6.09
N LYS A 75 -0.79 0.01 -7.10
CA LYS A 75 -1.31 1.03 -8.03
C LYS A 75 -2.66 0.64 -8.67
N ASN A 76 -2.88 -0.66 -8.90
CA ASN A 76 -4.13 -1.19 -9.47
C ASN A 76 -5.28 -1.31 -8.46
N GLY A 77 -5.05 -0.93 -7.18
CA GLY A 77 -6.03 -0.99 -6.10
C GLY A 77 -6.05 -2.30 -5.31
N GLU A 78 -5.26 -3.30 -5.69
CA GLU A 78 -5.10 -4.52 -4.89
C GLU A 78 -4.38 -4.22 -3.58
N THR A 79 -4.67 -5.00 -2.54
CA THR A 79 -4.06 -4.79 -1.22
C THR A 79 -3.65 -6.11 -0.59
N TYR A 80 -2.48 -6.11 0.04
CA TYR A 80 -2.13 -7.13 1.01
C TYR A 80 -2.01 -6.49 2.40
N SER A 81 -2.63 -7.09 3.40
CA SER A 81 -2.53 -6.70 4.79
C SER A 81 -2.24 -7.91 5.66
N GLY A 82 -1.17 -7.88 6.42
CA GLY A 82 -0.75 -9.01 7.24
C GLY A 82 0.69 -8.92 7.70
N GLN A 83 1.26 -10.09 7.95
CA GLN A 83 2.62 -10.25 8.44
C GLN A 83 3.65 -10.15 7.31
N TRP A 84 4.76 -9.50 7.61
CA TRP A 84 5.89 -9.27 6.70
C TRP A 84 7.19 -9.76 7.32
N LYS A 85 8.05 -10.30 6.50
CA LYS A 85 9.41 -10.68 6.88
C LYS A 85 10.37 -10.37 5.73
N ASN A 86 11.37 -9.50 5.99
CA ASN A 86 12.40 -9.14 5.02
C ASN A 86 11.85 -8.71 3.64
N ALA A 87 10.87 -7.81 3.64
CA ALA A 87 10.20 -7.25 2.45
C ALA A 87 9.28 -8.24 1.69
N THR A 88 8.91 -9.36 2.29
CA THR A 88 7.95 -10.30 1.69
C THR A 88 6.81 -10.65 2.65
N PRO A 89 5.59 -10.90 2.15
CA PRO A 89 4.50 -11.49 2.92
C PRO A 89 4.92 -12.82 3.55
N HIS A 90 4.61 -12.98 4.83
CA HIS A 90 4.93 -14.17 5.60
C HIS A 90 3.91 -14.36 6.73
N GLY A 91 3.60 -15.62 7.11
CA GLY A 91 2.61 -15.86 8.15
C GLY A 91 1.19 -15.49 7.72
N GLN A 92 0.37 -14.97 8.62
CA GLN A 92 -1.03 -14.68 8.35
C GLN A 92 -1.23 -13.36 7.61
N GLY A 93 -2.13 -13.36 6.62
CA GLY A 93 -2.46 -12.17 5.88
C GLY A 93 -3.71 -12.31 4.99
N THR A 94 -4.19 -11.17 4.53
CA THR A 94 -5.32 -11.05 3.61
C THR A 94 -4.88 -10.32 2.36
N TYR A 95 -5.11 -10.92 1.19
CA TYR A 95 -4.99 -10.25 -0.09
C TYR A 95 -6.37 -9.98 -0.68
N LYS A 96 -6.59 -8.77 -1.16
CA LYS A 96 -7.79 -8.39 -1.89
C LYS A 96 -7.40 -8.10 -3.34
N PHE A 97 -7.96 -8.87 -4.24
CA PHE A 97 -7.78 -8.73 -5.67
C PHE A 97 -8.66 -7.62 -6.24
N PHE A 98 -8.26 -7.09 -7.35
CA PHE A 98 -8.97 -6.01 -8.03
C PHE A 98 -10.37 -6.45 -8.53
N ASN A 99 -10.56 -7.76 -8.83
CA ASN A 99 -11.84 -8.35 -9.26
C ASN A 99 -12.83 -8.61 -8.09
N GLY A 100 -12.45 -8.27 -6.85
CA GLY A 100 -13.24 -8.47 -5.64
C GLY A 100 -13.01 -9.79 -4.92
N ASP A 101 -12.21 -10.69 -5.47
CA ASP A 101 -11.78 -11.91 -4.76
C ASP A 101 -10.90 -11.57 -3.57
N LYS A 102 -10.76 -12.51 -2.64
CA LYS A 102 -9.88 -12.41 -1.48
C LYS A 102 -9.22 -13.74 -1.17
N TYR A 103 -7.99 -13.69 -0.70
CA TYR A 103 -7.36 -14.79 -0.01
C TYR A 103 -7.09 -14.42 1.43
N VAL A 104 -7.45 -15.28 2.36
CA VAL A 104 -7.20 -15.13 3.80
C VAL A 104 -6.52 -16.39 4.28
N GLY A 105 -5.29 -16.28 4.78
CA GLY A 105 -4.55 -17.46 5.22
C GLY A 105 -3.06 -17.20 5.40
N GLU A 106 -2.31 -18.30 5.37
CA GLU A 106 -0.87 -18.28 5.50
C GLU A 106 -0.20 -17.89 4.18
N TRP A 107 0.92 -17.19 4.31
CA TRP A 107 1.73 -16.67 3.22
C TRP A 107 3.19 -17.06 3.38
N LYS A 108 3.83 -17.34 2.28
CA LYS A 108 5.27 -17.53 2.20
C LYS A 108 5.79 -16.94 0.88
N GLU A 109 6.62 -15.90 0.97
CA GLU A 109 7.30 -15.31 -0.19
C GLU A 109 6.33 -14.99 -1.36
N TRP A 110 5.24 -14.25 -1.06
CA TRP A 110 4.18 -13.87 -2.01
C TRP A 110 3.30 -15.03 -2.51
N ASN A 111 3.45 -16.25 -1.98
CA ASN A 111 2.59 -17.38 -2.34
C ASN A 111 1.61 -17.71 -1.21
N PHE A 112 0.40 -18.13 -1.58
CA PHE A 112 -0.50 -18.80 -0.65
C PHE A 112 0.18 -20.05 -0.12
N HIS A 113 0.10 -20.26 1.17
CA HIS A 113 0.78 -21.35 1.85
C HIS A 113 -0.05 -21.82 3.04
N GLY A 114 0.18 -23.09 3.51
CA GLY A 114 -0.48 -23.60 4.68
C GLY A 114 -2.00 -23.49 4.64
N GLN A 115 -2.61 -23.26 5.78
CA GLN A 115 -4.06 -23.12 5.89
C GLN A 115 -4.54 -21.78 5.30
N GLY A 116 -5.57 -21.85 4.44
CA GLY A 116 -6.13 -20.67 3.83
C GLY A 116 -7.52 -20.85 3.25
N THR A 117 -8.12 -19.73 2.88
CA THR A 117 -9.41 -19.67 2.22
C THR A 117 -9.35 -18.65 1.08
N TYR A 118 -9.57 -19.10 -0.13
CA TYR A 118 -9.82 -18.24 -1.26
C TYR A 118 -11.31 -17.96 -1.36
N ILE A 119 -11.71 -16.72 -1.40
CA ILE A 119 -13.11 -16.28 -1.43
C ILE A 119 -13.31 -15.54 -2.74
N TYR A 120 -14.17 -16.08 -3.58
CA TYR A 120 -14.55 -15.50 -4.86
C TYR A 120 -15.50 -14.32 -4.67
N SER A 121 -15.52 -13.42 -5.62
CA SER A 121 -16.42 -12.24 -5.62
C SER A 121 -17.90 -12.61 -5.68
N ASP A 122 -18.23 -13.83 -6.16
CA ASP A 122 -19.59 -14.40 -6.15
C ASP A 122 -20.00 -15.02 -4.80
N GLY A 123 -19.12 -14.99 -3.81
CA GLY A 123 -19.34 -15.51 -2.45
C GLY A 123 -18.98 -16.98 -2.25
N LYS A 124 -18.60 -17.71 -3.30
CA LYS A 124 -18.04 -19.06 -3.15
C LYS A 124 -16.68 -19.03 -2.49
N SER A 125 -16.23 -20.15 -1.98
CA SER A 125 -14.89 -20.23 -1.37
C SER A 125 -14.28 -21.61 -1.48
N ASP A 126 -12.95 -21.61 -1.63
CA ASP A 126 -12.10 -22.79 -1.56
C ASP A 126 -11.27 -22.70 -0.29
N LYS A 127 -11.52 -23.61 0.65
CA LYS A 127 -10.82 -23.69 1.93
C LYS A 127 -9.98 -24.96 2.00
N GLY A 128 -8.74 -24.82 2.44
CA GLY A 128 -7.87 -25.99 2.58
C GLY A 128 -6.40 -25.65 2.80
N ILE A 129 -5.54 -26.59 2.41
CA ILE A 129 -4.10 -26.44 2.42
C ILE A 129 -3.63 -25.93 1.07
N TYR A 130 -2.85 -24.85 1.11
CA TYR A 130 -2.21 -24.24 -0.05
C TYR A 130 -0.70 -24.51 -0.04
N LYS A 131 -0.12 -24.73 -1.21
CA LYS A 131 1.31 -24.87 -1.39
C LYS A 131 1.74 -24.21 -2.70
N ASN A 132 2.68 -23.26 -2.60
CA ASN A 132 3.19 -22.49 -3.75
C ASN A 132 2.08 -21.83 -4.58
N GLY A 133 1.02 -21.33 -3.93
CA GLY A 133 -0.10 -20.65 -4.57
C GLY A 133 -1.26 -21.57 -4.97
N GLU A 134 -1.13 -22.88 -4.92
CA GLU A 134 -2.14 -23.84 -5.36
C GLU A 134 -2.82 -24.56 -4.17
N LEU A 135 -4.13 -24.79 -4.26
CA LEU A 135 -4.88 -25.62 -3.32
C LEU A 135 -4.49 -27.08 -3.55
N VAL A 136 -3.88 -27.73 -2.54
CA VAL A 136 -3.43 -29.13 -2.63
C VAL A 136 -4.32 -30.08 -1.84
N GLU A 137 -5.10 -29.58 -0.87
CA GLU A 137 -6.04 -30.36 -0.07
C GLU A 137 -7.22 -29.46 0.31
N SER A 138 -8.44 -29.87 -0.01
CA SER A 138 -9.68 -29.14 0.35
C SER A 138 -10.25 -29.68 1.67
N ASN A 139 -10.74 -28.77 2.52
CA ASN A 139 -11.43 -29.10 3.79
C ASN A 139 -12.95 -29.20 3.57
#